data_8447cc524ca682b4b387a6d03d190bf0
#
_entry.id   8447cc524ca682b4b387a6d03d190bf0
#
_cell.length_a   1.000
_cell.length_b   1.000
_cell.length_c   1.000
_cell.angle_alpha   90.00
_cell.angle_beta   90.00
_cell.angle_gamma   90.00
#
_symmetry.space_group_name_H-M   'P 1'
#
loop_
_entity.id
_entity.type
_entity.pdbx_description
1 polymer ?
#
loop_
_entity_poly.entity_id
_entity_poly.type
_entity_poly.pdbx_seq_one_letter_code
_entity_poly.pdbx_strand_id
1 'polypeptide(L)'
;MVGSLIYQSIVEGARVPHEVDRLKKAHNTDAGYDLQVFLPDHLTVKIGPGEKKMVGTGVRVQIPEGYVGLLFGRSSLATKTPFQLANCVGVIDCGYTGEVKLVVRNTSNKEDMWLSADDRIAQLVVVPIFSGGATRVSELASSEHERGEGGFGSTGYTVLKNQVDLVV
;
A
#
# COMPACT_ATOMS: atom_id res chain seq x y z
N MET A 1 5.01 16.10 -21.38
CA MET A 1 3.78 16.30 -20.58
C MET A 1 3.57 15.06 -19.75
N VAL A 2 3.52 15.17 -18.43
CA VAL A 2 3.12 14.06 -17.56
C VAL A 2 1.62 13.89 -17.76
N GLY A 3 1.20 12.77 -18.38
CA GLY A 3 -0.22 12.48 -18.60
C GLY A 3 -0.95 12.25 -17.29
N SER A 4 -2.27 12.37 -17.30
CA SER A 4 -3.11 12.03 -16.15
C SER A 4 -3.19 10.52 -15.99
N LEU A 5 -3.27 10.03 -14.74
CA LEU A 5 -3.60 8.64 -14.45
C LEU A 5 -5.04 8.38 -14.87
N ILE A 6 -5.25 7.35 -15.69
CA ILE A 6 -6.59 6.94 -16.12
C ILE A 6 -7.13 5.91 -15.12
N TYR A 7 -8.37 6.08 -14.71
CA TYR A 7 -9.05 5.13 -13.83
C TYR A 7 -10.53 4.99 -14.18
N GLN A 8 -11.11 3.88 -13.76
CA GLN A 8 -12.53 3.57 -13.89
C GLN A 8 -13.10 3.24 -12.51
N SER A 9 -14.19 3.89 -12.11
CA SER A 9 -15.01 3.45 -10.99
C SER A 9 -15.93 2.32 -11.48
N ILE A 10 -15.94 1.20 -10.79
CA ILE A 10 -16.76 0.01 -11.11
C ILE A 10 -17.81 -0.24 -10.04
N VAL A 11 -18.17 0.78 -9.30
CA VAL A 11 -19.18 0.70 -8.24
C VAL A 11 -20.56 0.69 -8.87
N GLU A 12 -21.25 -0.45 -8.73
CA GLU A 12 -22.66 -0.60 -9.13
C GLU A 12 -23.52 -0.78 -7.87
N GLY A 13 -24.67 -0.11 -7.83
CA GLY A 13 -25.66 -0.28 -6.77
C GLY A 13 -26.24 1.03 -6.24
N ALA A 14 -27.45 0.96 -5.69
CA ALA A 14 -28.28 2.09 -5.28
C ALA A 14 -27.75 2.91 -4.09
N ARG A 15 -26.61 2.54 -3.50
CA ARG A 15 -26.06 3.17 -2.28
C ARG A 15 -24.86 4.07 -2.52
N VAL A 16 -24.32 4.10 -3.73
CA VAL A 16 -23.17 4.95 -4.06
C VAL A 16 -23.63 5.95 -5.10
N PRO A 17 -23.60 7.25 -4.83
CA PRO A 17 -23.80 8.25 -5.85
C PRO A 17 -22.82 8.01 -7.01
N HIS A 18 -23.31 7.97 -8.24
CA HIS A 18 -22.50 7.70 -9.44
C HIS A 18 -21.33 8.69 -9.66
N GLU A 19 -21.23 9.72 -8.85
CA GLU A 19 -20.25 10.82 -8.97
C GLU A 19 -19.19 10.84 -7.88
N VAL A 20 -19.10 9.81 -7.02
CA VAL A 20 -18.03 9.79 -6.00
C VAL A 20 -16.70 9.45 -6.66
N ASP A 21 -15.80 10.41 -6.65
CA ASP A 21 -14.44 10.26 -7.11
C ASP A 21 -13.65 9.37 -6.11
N ARG A 22 -13.58 8.07 -6.40
CA ARG A 22 -13.01 7.05 -5.51
C ARG A 22 -11.48 7.00 -5.56
N LEU A 23 -10.86 7.73 -6.49
CA LEU A 23 -9.41 7.83 -6.62
C LEU A 23 -9.03 9.29 -6.71
N LYS A 24 -8.69 9.91 -5.59
CA LYS A 24 -8.32 11.32 -5.55
C LYS A 24 -7.17 11.58 -4.57
N LYS A 25 -6.44 12.64 -4.84
CA LYS A 25 -5.49 13.20 -3.88
C LYS A 25 -6.23 14.12 -2.90
N ALA A 26 -5.80 14.14 -1.64
CA ALA A 26 -6.31 15.09 -0.66
C ALA A 26 -5.88 16.54 -1.02
N HIS A 27 -4.63 16.68 -1.49
CA HIS A 27 -4.09 17.93 -2.04
C HIS A 27 -3.43 17.66 -3.39
N ASN A 28 -3.46 18.62 -4.30
CA ASN A 28 -2.90 18.47 -5.67
C ASN A 28 -1.42 18.10 -5.69
N THR A 29 -0.67 18.48 -4.67
CA THR A 29 0.77 18.19 -4.51
C THR A 29 1.08 16.86 -3.84
N ASP A 30 0.07 16.12 -3.34
CA ASP A 30 0.27 14.84 -2.70
C ASP A 30 0.80 13.80 -3.69
N ALA A 31 1.68 12.91 -3.25
CA ALA A 31 2.19 11.83 -4.06
C ALA A 31 1.14 10.73 -4.29
N GLY A 32 0.33 10.44 -3.28
CA GLY A 32 -0.61 9.33 -3.27
C GLY A 32 -2.04 9.74 -3.61
N TYR A 33 -2.73 8.85 -4.33
CA TYR A 33 -4.17 8.90 -4.51
C TYR A 33 -4.82 8.04 -3.43
N ASP A 34 -5.71 8.61 -2.62
CA ASP A 34 -6.47 7.86 -1.61
C ASP A 34 -7.36 6.80 -2.24
N LEU A 35 -7.37 5.62 -1.64
CA LEU A 35 -8.25 4.50 -1.97
C LEU A 35 -9.18 4.21 -0.81
N GLN A 36 -10.47 4.10 -1.14
CA GLN A 36 -11.53 3.78 -0.19
C GLN A 36 -11.91 2.30 -0.28
N VAL A 37 -12.34 1.74 0.84
CA VAL A 37 -12.94 0.41 0.88
C VAL A 37 -14.29 0.43 0.17
N PHE A 38 -14.54 -0.60 -0.65
CA PHE A 38 -15.83 -0.84 -1.28
C PHE A 38 -16.40 -2.17 -0.83
N LEU A 39 -17.58 -2.14 -0.23
CA LEU A 39 -18.35 -3.29 0.23
C LEU A 39 -19.73 -3.24 -0.40
N PRO A 40 -19.99 -3.97 -1.50
CA PRO A 40 -21.23 -3.83 -2.27
C PRO A 40 -22.49 -4.15 -1.46
N ASP A 41 -22.43 -5.18 -0.62
CA ASP A 41 -23.58 -5.73 0.09
C ASP A 41 -23.62 -5.35 1.57
N HIS A 42 -22.55 -4.76 2.10
CA HIS A 42 -22.38 -4.49 3.51
C HIS A 42 -21.88 -3.09 3.80
N LEU A 43 -22.27 -2.53 4.93
CA LEU A 43 -21.70 -1.27 5.41
C LEU A 43 -20.37 -1.49 6.13
N THR A 44 -20.18 -2.69 6.71
CA THR A 44 -18.99 -3.05 7.49
C THR A 44 -18.60 -4.51 7.28
N VAL A 45 -17.33 -4.81 7.49
CA VAL A 45 -16.80 -6.16 7.53
C VAL A 45 -15.96 -6.35 8.79
N LYS A 46 -16.23 -7.44 9.50
CA LYS A 46 -15.48 -7.85 10.69
C LYS A 46 -14.19 -8.57 10.28
N ILE A 47 -13.10 -8.26 10.95
CA ILE A 47 -11.79 -8.93 10.82
C ILE A 47 -11.32 -9.31 12.21
N GLY A 48 -11.29 -10.60 12.51
CA GLY A 48 -10.88 -11.14 13.80
C GLY A 48 -9.38 -10.95 14.09
N PRO A 49 -8.94 -11.26 15.31
CA PRO A 49 -7.54 -11.17 15.72
C PRO A 49 -6.62 -11.99 14.80
N GLY A 50 -5.60 -11.35 14.21
CA GLY A 50 -4.66 -11.98 13.30
C GLY A 50 -5.24 -12.34 11.91
N GLU A 51 -6.55 -12.23 11.71
CA GLU A 51 -7.23 -12.54 10.45
C GLU A 51 -6.80 -11.58 9.34
N LYS A 52 -6.82 -12.09 8.10
CA LYS A 52 -6.63 -11.31 6.87
C LYS A 52 -7.92 -11.35 6.06
N LYS A 53 -8.28 -10.23 5.47
CA LYS A 53 -9.44 -10.15 4.59
C LYS A 53 -9.11 -9.34 3.34
N MET A 54 -9.54 -9.84 2.19
CA MET A 54 -9.46 -9.12 0.92
C MET A 54 -10.71 -8.26 0.78
N VAL A 55 -10.52 -6.96 0.51
CA VAL A 55 -11.60 -6.02 0.25
C VAL A 55 -11.37 -5.30 -1.06
N GLY A 56 -12.44 -4.98 -1.77
CA GLY A 56 -12.39 -4.20 -3.00
C GLY A 56 -12.21 -2.71 -2.71
N THR A 57 -11.89 -1.96 -3.76
CA THR A 57 -11.87 -0.50 -3.74
C THR A 57 -12.92 0.10 -4.69
N GLY A 58 -13.52 -0.74 -5.55
CA GLY A 58 -14.39 -0.27 -6.61
C GLY A 58 -13.67 0.50 -7.72
N VAL A 59 -12.34 0.37 -7.83
CA VAL A 59 -11.52 1.12 -8.78
C VAL A 59 -10.66 0.17 -9.61
N ARG A 60 -10.58 0.43 -10.92
CA ARG A 60 -9.56 -0.08 -11.84
C ARG A 60 -8.69 1.07 -12.29
N VAL A 61 -7.40 0.84 -12.44
CA VAL A 61 -6.45 1.86 -12.89
C VAL A 61 -5.70 1.38 -14.12
N GLN A 62 -5.34 2.31 -14.98
CA GLN A 62 -4.44 2.05 -16.09
C GLN A 62 -3.09 2.69 -15.79
N ILE A 63 -2.15 1.89 -15.32
CA ILE A 63 -0.78 2.35 -15.06
C ILE A 63 -0.09 2.58 -16.40
N PRO A 64 0.53 3.75 -16.62
CA PRO A 64 1.25 4.04 -17.87
C PRO A 64 2.45 3.11 -18.04
N GLU A 65 2.83 2.85 -19.29
CA GLU A 65 4.07 2.13 -19.62
C GLU A 65 5.28 2.84 -19.01
N GLY A 66 6.23 2.07 -18.48
CA GLY A 66 7.40 2.60 -17.76
C GLY A 66 7.14 3.01 -16.32
N TYR A 67 5.94 2.74 -15.79
CA TYR A 67 5.56 3.03 -14.41
C TYR A 67 4.98 1.81 -13.72
N VAL A 68 4.93 1.88 -12.41
CA VAL A 68 4.25 0.93 -11.53
C VAL A 68 3.38 1.68 -10.53
N GLY A 69 2.24 1.11 -10.19
CA GLY A 69 1.41 1.56 -9.08
C GLY A 69 1.81 0.82 -7.80
N LEU A 70 2.16 1.57 -6.76
CA LEU A 70 2.49 1.02 -5.45
C LEU A 70 1.37 1.36 -4.46
N LEU A 71 0.83 0.31 -3.81
CA LEU A 71 -0.21 0.45 -2.79
C LEU A 71 0.42 0.46 -1.42
N PHE A 72 0.26 1.56 -0.71
CA PHE A 72 0.69 1.73 0.67
C PHE A 72 -0.50 1.90 1.61
N GLY A 73 -0.36 1.48 2.87
CA GLY A 73 -1.26 1.92 3.92
C GLY A 73 -1.14 3.43 4.13
N ARG A 74 -2.26 4.09 4.45
CA ARG A 74 -2.21 5.50 4.87
C ARG A 74 -1.60 5.61 6.27
N SER A 75 -0.99 6.73 6.58
CA SER A 75 -0.40 7.00 7.91
C SER A 75 -1.42 6.84 9.06
N SER A 76 -2.66 7.27 8.83
CA SER A 76 -3.75 7.12 9.79
C SER A 76 -4.13 5.66 10.06
N LEU A 77 -3.94 4.75 9.10
CA LEU A 77 -4.18 3.33 9.31
C LEU A 77 -3.27 2.79 10.42
N ALA A 78 -1.97 3.08 10.32
CA ALA A 78 -0.97 2.60 11.27
C ALA A 78 -1.06 3.27 12.66
N THR A 79 -1.53 4.53 12.72
CA THR A 79 -1.54 5.29 13.99
C THR A 79 -2.85 5.20 14.75
N LYS A 80 -3.96 4.89 14.08
CA LYS A 80 -5.29 4.92 14.69
C LYS A 80 -5.98 3.56 14.77
N THR A 81 -5.43 2.54 14.12
CA THR A 81 -6.05 1.21 14.04
C THR A 81 -4.98 0.13 14.12
N PRO A 82 -5.34 -1.09 14.52
CA PRO A 82 -4.46 -2.26 14.42
C PRO A 82 -4.49 -2.88 13.01
N PHE A 83 -4.96 -2.17 11.99
CA PHE A 83 -4.93 -2.68 10.62
C PHE A 83 -3.61 -2.40 9.93
N GLN A 84 -3.20 -3.34 9.10
CA GLN A 84 -2.10 -3.15 8.14
C GLN A 84 -2.43 -3.83 6.81
N LEU A 85 -1.79 -3.40 5.72
CA LEU A 85 -1.80 -4.16 4.48
C LEU A 85 -0.93 -5.40 4.67
N ALA A 86 -1.50 -6.58 4.41
CA ALA A 86 -0.85 -7.86 4.71
C ALA A 86 0.38 -8.14 3.83
N ASN A 87 0.47 -7.53 2.66
CA ASN A 87 1.60 -7.60 1.73
C ASN A 87 2.59 -6.41 1.87
N CYS A 88 2.44 -5.58 2.90
CA CYS A 88 3.21 -4.36 3.15
C CYS A 88 3.07 -3.33 2.02
N VAL A 89 3.44 -3.68 0.80
CA VAL A 89 3.28 -2.88 -0.42
C VAL A 89 2.64 -3.77 -1.48
N GLY A 90 1.53 -3.31 -2.07
CA GLY A 90 0.96 -3.93 -3.25
C GLY A 90 1.62 -3.38 -4.51
N VAL A 91 1.77 -4.23 -5.53
CA VAL A 91 2.34 -3.84 -6.82
C VAL A 91 1.26 -3.98 -7.89
N ILE A 92 0.99 -2.91 -8.61
CA ILE A 92 0.04 -2.84 -9.73
C ILE A 92 0.84 -2.59 -11.01
N ASP A 93 0.93 -3.62 -11.82
CA ASP A 93 1.69 -3.56 -13.08
C ASP A 93 0.96 -2.78 -14.18
N CYS A 94 1.73 -2.29 -15.17
CA CYS A 94 1.24 -1.66 -16.37
C CYS A 94 0.34 -2.63 -17.13
N GLY A 95 -0.29 -3.32 -17.27
CA GLY A 95 -1.16 -4.27 -17.98
C GLY A 95 -2.24 -4.86 -17.07
N TYR A 96 -2.20 -4.57 -15.78
CA TYR A 96 -3.24 -5.04 -14.88
C TYR A 96 -4.53 -4.23 -15.10
N THR A 97 -5.61 -4.93 -15.42
CA THR A 97 -6.93 -4.33 -15.72
C THR A 97 -8.01 -4.71 -14.72
N GLY A 98 -7.65 -5.50 -13.70
CA GLY A 98 -8.57 -5.91 -12.66
C GLY A 98 -8.86 -4.80 -11.64
N GLU A 99 -9.83 -5.07 -10.75
CA GLU A 99 -10.09 -4.19 -9.62
C GLU A 99 -8.87 -4.14 -8.67
N VAL A 100 -8.50 -2.96 -8.24
CA VAL A 100 -7.52 -2.78 -7.16
C VAL A 100 -8.13 -3.29 -5.86
N LYS A 101 -7.54 -4.33 -5.29
CA LYS A 101 -7.98 -4.94 -4.04
C LYS A 101 -6.91 -4.80 -2.97
N LEU A 102 -7.36 -4.74 -1.73
CA LEU A 102 -6.51 -4.60 -0.56
C LEU A 102 -6.64 -5.84 0.31
N VAL A 103 -5.52 -6.43 0.72
CA VAL A 103 -5.51 -7.50 1.73
C VAL A 103 -5.18 -6.86 3.07
N VAL A 104 -6.20 -6.72 3.92
CA VAL A 104 -6.10 -6.08 5.23
C VAL A 104 -5.94 -7.15 6.30
N ARG A 105 -5.00 -6.96 7.21
CA ARG A 105 -4.79 -7.80 8.39
C ARG A 105 -5.12 -6.99 9.64
N ASN A 106 -5.87 -7.61 10.56
CA ASN A 106 -5.98 -7.14 11.93
C ASN A 106 -4.76 -7.65 12.73
N THR A 107 -3.93 -6.74 13.21
CA THR A 107 -2.72 -7.07 14.00
C THR A 107 -2.99 -7.16 15.49
N SER A 108 -4.20 -6.83 15.96
CA SER A 108 -4.61 -7.13 17.33
C SER A 108 -4.56 -8.64 17.55
N ASN A 109 -4.18 -9.05 18.74
CA ASN A 109 -4.18 -10.45 19.17
C ASN A 109 -5.37 -10.80 20.07
N LYS A 110 -6.28 -9.85 20.31
CA LYS A 110 -7.39 -10.01 21.26
C LYS A 110 -8.73 -9.51 20.73
N GLU A 111 -8.75 -8.51 19.86
CA GLU A 111 -9.97 -7.77 19.54
C GLU A 111 -10.37 -7.93 18.08
N ASP A 112 -11.67 -8.19 17.88
CA ASP A 112 -12.31 -8.06 16.58
C ASP A 112 -12.30 -6.58 16.17
N MET A 113 -11.96 -6.33 14.91
CA MET A 113 -12.00 -4.99 14.32
C MET A 113 -12.99 -4.94 13.17
N TRP A 114 -13.58 -3.78 12.97
CA TRP A 114 -14.54 -3.53 11.92
C TRP A 114 -13.99 -2.54 10.92
N LEU A 115 -14.08 -2.88 9.65
CA LEU A 115 -13.73 -2.03 8.52
C LEU A 115 -15.01 -1.61 7.83
N SER A 116 -15.20 -0.32 7.66
CA SER A 116 -16.42 0.25 7.08
C SER A 116 -16.25 0.52 5.59
N ALA A 117 -17.35 0.47 4.85
CA ALA A 117 -17.39 1.00 3.50
C ALA A 117 -16.98 2.48 3.55
N ASP A 118 -16.25 2.92 2.52
CA ASP A 118 -15.69 4.26 2.36
C ASP A 118 -14.55 4.65 3.33
N ASP A 119 -14.11 3.74 4.22
CA ASP A 119 -12.86 3.94 4.97
C ASP A 119 -11.69 4.13 4.00
N ARG A 120 -10.95 5.23 4.17
CA ARG A 120 -9.72 5.51 3.41
C ARG A 120 -8.53 4.90 4.13
N ILE A 121 -8.14 3.70 3.71
CA ILE A 121 -7.11 2.91 4.40
C ILE A 121 -5.81 2.78 3.63
N ALA A 122 -5.84 3.03 2.33
CA ALA A 122 -4.68 2.88 1.45
C ALA A 122 -4.52 4.10 0.54
N GLN A 123 -3.38 4.17 -0.11
CA GLN A 123 -3.05 5.14 -1.14
C GLN A 123 -2.26 4.48 -2.26
N LEU A 124 -2.52 4.92 -3.50
CA LEU A 124 -1.79 4.51 -4.70
C LEU A 124 -0.77 5.58 -5.06
N VAL A 125 0.50 5.21 -5.16
CA VAL A 125 1.59 6.06 -5.65
C VAL A 125 2.10 5.48 -6.96
N VAL A 126 2.17 6.29 -8.02
CA VAL A 126 2.67 5.88 -9.33
C VAL A 126 4.11 6.37 -9.48
N VAL A 127 5.04 5.44 -9.70
CA VAL A 127 6.47 5.74 -9.81
C VAL A 127 7.05 5.14 -11.08
N PRO A 128 8.09 5.77 -11.69
CA PRO A 128 8.79 5.18 -12.82
C PRO A 128 9.54 3.91 -12.40
N ILE A 129 9.69 2.97 -13.35
CA ILE A 129 10.43 1.73 -13.13
C ILE A 129 11.57 1.60 -14.15
N PHE A 130 12.57 0.83 -13.77
CA PHE A 130 13.55 0.34 -14.72
C PHE A 130 12.93 -0.77 -15.56
N SER A 131 12.85 -0.54 -16.88
CA SER A 131 12.25 -1.47 -17.86
C SER A 131 13.29 -2.30 -18.61
N GLY A 132 14.58 -2.20 -18.27
CA GLY A 132 15.63 -3.01 -18.86
C GLY A 132 15.57 -4.48 -18.43
N GLY A 133 16.12 -5.35 -19.26
CA GLY A 133 16.25 -6.76 -18.93
C GLY A 133 17.29 -7.02 -17.83
N ALA A 134 17.25 -8.21 -17.24
CA ALA A 134 18.27 -8.69 -16.33
C ALA A 134 19.24 -9.64 -17.09
N THR A 135 20.53 -9.40 -16.99
CA THR A 135 21.57 -10.26 -17.58
C THR A 135 22.33 -10.97 -16.48
N ARG A 136 22.41 -12.29 -16.56
CA ARG A 136 23.22 -13.08 -15.64
C ARG A 136 24.69 -12.98 -16.04
N VAL A 137 25.53 -12.61 -15.11
CA VAL A 137 26.99 -12.62 -15.24
C VAL A 137 27.60 -13.59 -14.22
N SER A 138 28.81 -14.07 -14.47
CA SER A 138 29.55 -14.91 -13.53
C SER A 138 30.05 -14.12 -12.32
N GLU A 139 30.37 -12.86 -12.52
CA GLU A 139 30.91 -11.95 -11.51
C GLU A 139 30.44 -10.53 -11.80
N LEU A 140 30.09 -9.78 -10.77
CA LEU A 140 29.79 -8.36 -10.89
C LEU A 140 31.07 -7.55 -10.99
N ALA A 141 31.04 -6.48 -11.80
CA ALA A 141 32.16 -5.54 -11.82
C ALA A 141 32.40 -4.99 -10.39
N SER A 142 33.68 -4.81 -10.06
CA SER A 142 34.04 -4.18 -8.78
C SER A 142 33.40 -2.79 -8.67
N SER A 143 32.82 -2.50 -7.51
CA SER A 143 32.28 -1.17 -7.24
C SER A 143 33.43 -0.19 -7.00
N GLU A 144 33.40 0.94 -7.71
CA GLU A 144 34.29 2.08 -7.40
C GLU A 144 33.85 2.82 -6.13
N HIS A 145 32.72 2.43 -5.54
CA HIS A 145 32.17 3.02 -4.33
C HIS A 145 32.64 2.25 -3.09
N GLU A 146 32.94 2.98 -2.02
CA GLU A 146 33.42 2.42 -0.73
C GLU A 146 32.48 1.43 -0.07
N ARG A 147 31.19 1.38 -0.46
CA ARG A 147 30.21 0.52 0.17
C ARG A 147 30.47 -0.97 -0.04
N GLY A 148 30.95 -1.40 -1.22
CA GLY A 148 31.20 -2.80 -1.55
C GLY A 148 30.04 -3.71 -1.15
N GLU A 149 30.32 -4.79 -0.40
CA GLU A 149 29.34 -5.75 0.11
C GLU A 149 28.67 -5.31 1.44
N GLY A 150 28.97 -4.11 1.94
CA GLY A 150 28.47 -3.60 3.22
C GLY A 150 26.94 -3.48 3.25
N GLY A 151 26.30 -4.18 4.17
CA GLY A 151 24.86 -4.21 4.42
C GLY A 151 24.55 -4.51 5.89
N PHE A 152 23.27 -4.60 6.24
CA PHE A 152 22.77 -5.08 7.54
C PHE A 152 23.45 -4.47 8.78
N GLY A 153 23.72 -3.18 8.75
CA GLY A 153 24.34 -2.46 9.87
C GLY A 153 25.85 -2.33 9.77
N SER A 154 26.46 -2.56 8.58
CA SER A 154 27.92 -2.36 8.36
C SER A 154 28.40 -0.93 8.67
N THR A 155 27.51 0.06 8.70
CA THR A 155 27.78 1.46 9.07
C THR A 155 27.54 1.76 10.55
N GLY A 156 27.28 0.73 11.35
CA GLY A 156 27.00 0.84 12.77
C GLY A 156 25.52 0.68 13.10
N TYR A 157 25.26 0.07 14.25
CA TYR A 157 23.92 -0.14 14.81
C TYR A 157 23.91 0.27 16.27
N THR A 158 23.15 1.29 16.63
CA THR A 158 22.99 1.71 18.03
C THR A 158 21.76 1.07 18.62
N VAL A 159 21.93 0.08 19.49
CA VAL A 159 20.87 -0.37 20.39
C VAL A 159 20.85 0.58 21.57
N LEU A 160 19.78 1.33 21.76
CA LEU A 160 19.49 1.94 23.04
C LEU A 160 19.19 0.78 24.01
N LYS A 161 20.21 0.38 24.79
CA LYS A 161 19.97 -0.48 25.97
C LYS A 161 19.12 0.35 26.92
N ASN A 162 17.83 0.02 27.02
CA ASN A 162 17.01 0.48 28.13
C ASN A 162 17.68 -0.10 29.41
N GLN A 163 18.45 0.72 30.10
CA GLN A 163 18.74 0.46 31.51
C GLN A 163 17.40 0.58 32.22
N VAL A 164 16.76 -0.56 32.46
CA VAL A 164 15.78 -0.67 33.50
C VAL A 164 16.60 -0.73 34.78
N ASP A 165 16.86 0.42 35.39
CA ASP A 165 17.32 0.47 36.77
C ASP A 165 16.18 -0.09 37.63
N LEU A 166 16.28 -1.37 37.95
CA LEU A 166 15.53 -1.96 39.03
C LEU A 166 16.03 -1.30 40.31
N VAL A 167 15.32 -0.27 40.74
CA VAL A 167 15.42 0.22 42.11
C VAL A 167 14.74 -0.82 42.98
N VAL A 168 15.53 -1.53 43.79
CA VAL A 168 15.11 -2.42 44.86
C VAL A 168 14.61 -1.58 46.04
#